data_983ce13d8bb123ebebe0afcf687618f6
#
_entry.id   983ce13d8bb123ebebe0afcf687618f6
#
_cell.length_a   1.000
_cell.length_b   1.000
_cell.length_c   1.000
_cell.angle_alpha   90.00
_cell.angle_beta   90.00
_cell.angle_gamma   90.00
#
_symmetry.space_group_name_H-M   'P 1'
#
loop_
_entity.id
_entity.type
_entity.pdbx_description
1 polymer ?
#
loop_
_entity_poly.entity_id
_entity_poly.type
_entity_poly.pdbx_seq_one_letter_code
_entity_poly.pdbx_strand_id
1 'polypeptide(L)'
;KESSAASDVYKRQVYVEAASNPLVEADLPFAPMNLGERADGRPSDYVLTTMDVCAFNQNVFDYLMDLETVTSLMRELKDDDPRYWQLAKALQRSLNTYDERDIAGTLEPAKEKLAGVLSEPAYSSVIHHVAVGHAHIDSAWLWPVRETHRKVARTVSNVLALMDEDPDFTYAMSSAQQYAWLEQEHPDLFARMLQRIKEGRFIPVGGMWVESDNMLPTGESLIRQITFGMRYFREHLGVEPKGLWLPDSFGYCGAWPQIARRAGFEWFLTQKISWNDTTKFPHHSCLLYTSPSPRDVEESR
;
A
#
# COMPACT_ATOMS: atom_id res chain seq x y z
N LYS A 1 45.64 22.85 22.51
CA LYS A 1 45.02 21.55 22.15
C LYS A 1 43.83 21.85 21.31
N GLU A 2 44.06 21.97 20.02
CA GLU A 2 42.98 22.00 19.01
C GLU A 2 42.44 20.56 18.86
N SER A 3 41.21 20.35 19.24
CA SER A 3 40.52 19.10 18.97
C SER A 3 40.11 19.09 17.53
N SER A 4 40.61 18.12 16.79
CA SER A 4 40.27 17.84 15.39
C SER A 4 38.81 17.41 15.23
N ALA A 5 37.94 18.38 15.03
CA ALA A 5 36.54 18.13 14.65
C ALA A 5 36.34 18.04 13.10
N ALA A 6 37.39 17.60 12.41
CA ALA A 6 37.38 17.57 10.93
C ALA A 6 37.29 16.16 10.31
N SER A 7 36.88 15.13 11.05
CA SER A 7 36.94 13.76 10.55
C SER A 7 35.60 13.07 10.22
N ASP A 8 34.47 13.75 10.30
CA ASP A 8 33.18 13.09 10.04
C ASP A 8 32.43 13.65 8.82
N VAL A 9 33.15 13.85 7.71
CA VAL A 9 32.51 13.99 6.41
C VAL A 9 32.15 12.59 5.90
N TYR A 10 31.01 12.08 6.28
CA TYR A 10 30.49 10.86 5.70
C TYR A 10 30.16 11.10 4.24
N LYS A 11 30.88 10.43 3.34
CA LYS A 11 30.49 10.34 1.95
C LYS A 11 29.25 9.45 1.86
N ARG A 12 28.10 10.02 1.64
CA ARG A 12 26.88 9.28 1.33
C ARG A 12 26.85 9.03 -0.17
N GLN A 13 26.74 7.78 -0.57
CA GLN A 13 26.52 7.40 -1.97
C GLN A 13 25.01 7.24 -2.18
N VAL A 14 24.51 7.87 -3.23
CA VAL A 14 23.15 7.69 -3.72
C VAL A 14 23.25 6.93 -5.03
N TYR A 15 22.64 5.75 -5.07
CA TYR A 15 22.54 4.96 -6.29
C TYR A 15 21.23 5.31 -6.98
N VAL A 16 21.32 5.77 -8.22
CA VAL A 16 20.16 6.10 -9.05
C VAL A 16 20.16 5.15 -10.24
N GLU A 17 19.15 4.31 -10.35
CA GLU A 17 18.92 3.47 -11.52
C GLU A 17 17.94 4.21 -12.45
N ALA A 18 18.42 4.64 -13.61
CA ALA A 18 17.57 5.20 -14.64
C ALA A 18 16.90 4.03 -15.39
N ALA A 19 15.59 3.92 -15.26
CA ALA A 19 14.80 2.95 -15.99
C ALA A 19 13.83 3.68 -16.93
N SER A 20 13.78 3.22 -18.17
CA SER A 20 12.77 3.66 -19.14
C SER A 20 11.46 2.96 -18.79
N ASN A 21 10.52 3.66 -18.18
CA ASN A 21 9.16 3.13 -18.00
C ASN A 21 8.39 3.29 -19.32
N PRO A 22 7.52 2.31 -19.68
CA PRO A 22 6.66 2.47 -20.84
C PRO A 22 5.72 3.66 -20.60
N LEU A 23 5.56 4.47 -21.64
CA LEU A 23 4.57 5.54 -21.65
C LEU A 23 3.19 4.88 -21.71
N VAL A 24 2.40 5.05 -20.68
CA VAL A 24 0.99 4.65 -20.66
C VAL A 24 0.17 5.87 -21.01
N GLU A 25 0.06 6.15 -22.31
CA GLU A 25 -0.91 7.13 -22.81
C GLU A 25 -2.24 6.41 -23.06
N ALA A 26 -3.35 7.07 -22.72
CA ALA A 26 -4.69 6.48 -22.75
C ALA A 26 -5.12 5.95 -24.14
N ASP A 27 -4.49 6.42 -25.20
CA ASP A 27 -4.85 6.13 -26.59
C ASP A 27 -3.84 5.23 -27.33
N LEU A 28 -2.77 4.78 -26.69
CA LEU A 28 -1.78 3.92 -27.30
C LEU A 28 -1.96 2.46 -26.90
N PRO A 29 -1.81 1.51 -27.86
CA PRO A 29 -1.88 0.10 -27.53
C PRO A 29 -0.76 -0.25 -26.54
N PHE A 30 -1.13 -0.96 -25.51
CA PHE A 30 -0.25 -1.45 -24.44
C PHE A 30 0.81 -2.39 -25.07
N ALA A 31 2.04 -1.95 -25.14
CA ALA A 31 3.16 -2.78 -25.55
C ALA A 31 4.08 -3.03 -24.35
N PRO A 32 4.31 -4.29 -23.94
CA PRO A 32 5.30 -4.60 -22.94
C PRO A 32 6.69 -4.18 -23.43
N MET A 33 7.37 -3.36 -22.63
CA MET A 33 8.76 -2.98 -22.88
C MET A 33 9.66 -3.66 -21.86
N ASN A 34 10.83 -4.11 -22.32
CA ASN A 34 11.85 -4.58 -21.39
C ASN A 34 12.48 -3.38 -20.68
N LEU A 35 12.41 -3.36 -19.37
CA LEU A 35 13.11 -2.37 -18.56
C LEU A 35 14.61 -2.40 -18.87
N GLY A 36 15.17 -1.23 -19.21
CA GLY A 36 16.57 -1.08 -19.58
C GLY A 36 16.87 -1.33 -21.06
N GLU A 37 15.90 -1.65 -21.90
CA GLU A 37 16.08 -1.57 -23.36
C GLU A 37 15.88 -0.12 -23.82
N ARG A 38 16.80 0.35 -24.66
CA ARG A 38 16.67 1.66 -25.28
C ARG A 38 15.44 1.64 -26.19
N ALA A 39 14.49 2.50 -25.93
CA ALA A 39 13.46 2.80 -26.91
C ALA A 39 14.15 3.31 -28.20
N ASP A 40 13.86 2.67 -29.32
CA ASP A 40 14.44 2.87 -30.65
C ASP A 40 14.72 4.32 -31.01
N GLY A 41 15.84 4.89 -30.56
CA GLY A 41 16.37 6.18 -30.99
C GLY A 41 15.44 7.38 -30.83
N ARG A 42 14.26 7.24 -30.21
CA ARG A 42 13.41 8.39 -29.91
C ARG A 42 14.03 9.24 -28.81
N PRO A 43 13.99 10.56 -28.91
CA PRO A 43 14.33 11.43 -27.80
C PRO A 43 13.53 11.01 -26.58
N SER A 44 14.17 10.97 -25.41
CA SER A 44 13.45 10.76 -24.16
C SER A 44 12.47 11.92 -23.95
N ASP A 45 11.19 11.60 -23.79
CA ASP A 45 10.17 12.61 -23.46
C ASP A 45 10.31 13.08 -22.00
N TYR A 46 11.18 12.40 -21.23
CA TYR A 46 11.45 12.70 -19.83
C TYR A 46 12.82 13.34 -19.69
N VAL A 47 12.84 14.51 -19.11
CA VAL A 47 14.06 15.24 -18.77
C VAL A 47 14.13 15.37 -17.27
N LEU A 48 15.28 15.02 -16.68
CA LEU A 48 15.54 15.31 -15.28
C LEU A 48 15.64 16.84 -15.13
N THR A 49 14.58 17.46 -14.60
CA THR A 49 14.49 18.91 -14.44
C THR A 49 15.09 19.41 -13.13
N THR A 50 15.10 18.56 -12.11
CA THR A 50 15.51 18.95 -10.76
C THR A 50 16.24 17.79 -10.09
N MET A 51 17.37 18.09 -9.43
CA MET A 51 18.10 17.15 -8.60
C MET A 51 18.61 17.90 -7.37
N ASP A 52 17.74 18.04 -6.39
CA ASP A 52 18.02 18.80 -5.17
C ASP A 52 18.22 17.86 -3.97
N VAL A 53 19.06 18.28 -3.06
CA VAL A 53 19.17 17.69 -1.72
C VAL A 53 18.44 18.59 -0.76
N CYS A 54 17.32 18.12 -0.23
CA CYS A 54 16.47 18.88 0.67
C CYS A 54 16.52 18.30 2.08
N ALA A 55 16.42 19.17 3.09
CA ALA A 55 16.13 18.77 4.45
C ALA A 55 14.61 18.58 4.61
N PHE A 56 14.18 17.37 4.94
CA PHE A 56 12.78 17.10 5.23
C PHE A 56 12.43 17.61 6.63
N ASN A 57 11.38 18.40 6.74
CA ASN A 57 10.86 18.88 8.01
C ASN A 57 9.61 18.10 8.41
N GLN A 58 9.79 17.12 9.31
CA GLN A 58 8.71 16.25 9.77
C GLN A 58 7.56 17.04 10.40
N ASN A 59 7.87 18.05 11.22
CA ASN A 59 6.82 18.82 11.90
C ASN A 59 5.92 19.61 10.94
N VAL A 60 6.49 20.11 9.84
CA VAL A 60 5.70 20.76 8.78
C VAL A 60 4.85 19.72 8.04
N PHE A 61 5.41 18.54 7.77
CA PHE A 61 4.65 17.45 7.14
C PHE A 61 3.47 17.03 8.00
N ASP A 62 3.67 16.83 9.30
CA ASP A 62 2.61 16.47 10.25
C ASP A 62 1.51 17.54 10.27
N TYR A 63 1.91 18.82 10.27
CA TYR A 63 0.94 19.93 10.20
C TYR A 63 0.12 19.91 8.90
N LEU A 64 0.76 19.58 7.77
CA LEU A 64 0.03 19.43 6.48
C LEU A 64 -0.97 18.26 6.54
N MET A 65 -0.62 17.16 7.19
CA MET A 65 -1.54 16.03 7.39
C MET A 65 -2.71 16.40 8.31
N ASP A 66 -2.47 17.18 9.35
CA ASP A 66 -3.52 17.72 10.22
C ASP A 66 -4.49 18.62 9.43
N LEU A 67 -3.96 19.52 8.60
CA LEU A 67 -4.77 20.38 7.72
C LEU A 67 -5.59 19.56 6.72
N GLU A 68 -4.99 18.54 6.10
CA GLU A 68 -5.68 17.66 5.14
C GLU A 68 -6.78 16.86 5.85
N THR A 69 -6.53 16.36 7.05
CA THR A 69 -7.52 15.64 7.87
C THR A 69 -8.72 16.52 8.16
N VAL A 70 -8.50 17.74 8.63
CA VAL A 70 -9.56 18.70 8.94
C VAL A 70 -10.36 19.08 7.69
N THR A 71 -9.66 19.38 6.59
CA THR A 71 -10.31 19.79 5.33
C THR A 71 -11.08 18.64 4.68
N SER A 72 -10.56 17.42 4.74
CA SER A 72 -11.24 16.24 4.23
C SER A 72 -12.52 15.96 5.01
N LEU A 73 -12.47 16.03 6.34
CA LEU A 73 -13.68 15.88 7.16
C LEU A 73 -14.73 16.98 6.86
N MET A 74 -14.28 18.22 6.63
CA MET A 74 -15.20 19.30 6.26
C MET A 74 -15.91 19.06 4.92
N ARG A 75 -15.25 18.39 3.96
CA ARG A 75 -15.88 18.05 2.66
C ARG A 75 -17.00 17.02 2.79
N GLU A 76 -16.93 16.16 3.80
CA GLU A 76 -17.94 15.12 4.07
C GLU A 76 -19.11 15.64 4.92
N LEU A 77 -18.93 16.74 5.63
CA LEU A 77 -19.98 17.34 6.47
C LEU A 77 -20.83 18.33 5.66
N LYS A 78 -22.10 18.41 6.00
CA LYS A 78 -22.96 19.44 5.47
C LYS A 78 -22.67 20.79 6.13
N ASP A 79 -22.93 21.87 5.41
CA ASP A 79 -22.73 23.24 5.88
C ASP A 79 -23.68 23.68 7.00
N ASP A 80 -24.78 22.94 7.22
CA ASP A 80 -25.69 23.12 8.36
C ASP A 80 -25.27 22.32 9.62
N ASP A 81 -24.21 21.49 9.53
CA ASP A 81 -23.67 20.75 10.66
C ASP A 81 -22.81 21.66 11.56
N PRO A 82 -23.10 21.75 12.86
CA PRO A 82 -22.30 22.53 13.78
C PRO A 82 -20.81 22.15 13.79
N ARG A 83 -20.51 20.87 13.55
CA ARG A 83 -19.12 20.36 13.49
C ARG A 83 -18.35 21.00 12.34
N TYR A 84 -18.98 21.19 11.18
CA TYR A 84 -18.37 21.89 10.05
C TYR A 84 -17.81 23.26 10.47
N TRP A 85 -18.61 24.07 11.18
CA TRP A 85 -18.21 25.41 11.60
C TRP A 85 -17.15 25.41 12.71
N GLN A 86 -17.14 24.40 13.58
CA GLN A 86 -16.08 24.21 14.56
C GLN A 86 -14.73 23.97 13.86
N LEU A 87 -14.70 23.06 12.87
CA LEU A 87 -13.52 22.75 12.05
C LEU A 87 -13.08 23.97 11.26
N ALA A 88 -13.99 24.65 10.57
CA ALA A 88 -13.69 25.85 9.78
C ALA A 88 -13.05 26.95 10.63
N LYS A 89 -13.57 27.17 11.85
CA LYS A 89 -13.01 28.16 12.77
C LYS A 89 -11.63 27.78 13.30
N ALA A 90 -11.41 26.50 13.59
CA ALA A 90 -10.09 26.01 14.00
C ALA A 90 -9.07 26.14 12.88
N LEU A 91 -9.44 25.72 11.66
CA LEU A 91 -8.65 25.84 10.46
C LEU A 91 -8.24 27.30 10.17
N GLN A 92 -9.22 28.22 10.18
CA GLN A 92 -8.95 29.64 9.97
C GLN A 92 -7.97 30.20 11.01
N ARG A 93 -8.15 29.86 12.29
CA ARG A 93 -7.24 30.31 13.36
C ARG A 93 -5.84 29.76 13.17
N SER A 94 -5.72 28.50 12.79
CA SER A 94 -4.43 27.84 12.54
C SER A 94 -3.71 28.51 11.38
N LEU A 95 -4.36 28.67 10.24
CA LEU A 95 -3.78 29.30 9.04
C LEU A 95 -3.40 30.78 9.27
N ASN A 96 -4.18 31.51 10.07
CA ASN A 96 -3.86 32.89 10.43
C ASN A 96 -2.68 33.00 11.42
N THR A 97 -2.31 31.92 12.09
CA THR A 97 -1.18 31.86 13.04
C THR A 97 0.11 31.48 12.32
N TYR A 98 0.02 30.65 11.28
CA TYR A 98 1.18 30.14 10.55
C TYR A 98 1.78 31.21 9.61
N ASP A 99 3.09 31.38 9.67
CA ASP A 99 3.85 32.20 8.72
C ASP A 99 5.00 31.35 8.13
N GLU A 100 4.97 31.12 6.81
CA GLU A 100 5.99 30.35 6.10
C GLU A 100 7.40 30.95 6.17
N ARG A 101 7.49 32.27 6.47
CA ARG A 101 8.75 32.99 6.67
C ARG A 101 9.34 32.83 8.06
N ASP A 102 8.53 32.40 9.01
CA ASP A 102 8.93 32.09 10.39
C ASP A 102 8.30 30.76 10.86
N ILE A 103 8.70 29.68 10.20
CA ILE A 103 8.22 28.32 10.52
C ILE A 103 8.53 27.98 11.98
N ALA A 104 9.73 28.29 12.44
CA ALA A 104 10.18 27.93 13.78
C ALA A 104 9.35 28.59 14.90
N GLY A 105 8.92 29.84 14.69
CA GLY A 105 8.12 30.59 15.67
C GLY A 105 6.62 30.35 15.58
N THR A 106 6.10 29.94 14.42
CA THR A 106 4.65 29.92 14.18
C THR A 106 4.03 28.55 14.00
N LEU A 107 4.82 27.51 13.71
CA LEU A 107 4.33 26.17 13.42
C LEU A 107 3.62 25.53 14.63
N GLU A 108 4.27 25.43 15.77
CA GLU A 108 3.66 24.82 16.96
C GLU A 108 2.44 25.61 17.47
N PRO A 109 2.46 26.96 17.54
CA PRO A 109 1.25 27.72 17.82
C PRO A 109 0.11 27.50 16.82
N ALA A 110 0.39 27.26 15.53
CA ALA A 110 -0.61 26.93 14.54
C ALA A 110 -1.21 25.54 14.74
N LYS A 111 -0.38 24.52 15.04
CA LYS A 111 -0.84 23.16 15.37
C LYS A 111 -1.74 23.16 16.60
N GLU A 112 -1.41 23.93 17.65
CA GLU A 112 -2.24 24.04 18.85
C GLU A 112 -3.69 24.51 18.56
N LYS A 113 -3.90 25.30 17.49
CA LYS A 113 -5.27 25.73 17.10
C LYS A 113 -6.10 24.58 16.53
N LEU A 114 -5.48 23.52 16.03
CA LEU A 114 -6.15 22.32 15.52
C LEU A 114 -6.30 21.24 16.59
N ALA A 115 -5.43 21.22 17.61
CA ALA A 115 -5.37 20.15 18.58
C ALA A 115 -6.75 19.84 19.23
N GLY A 116 -7.54 20.86 19.55
CA GLY A 116 -8.86 20.68 20.17
C GLY A 116 -9.85 19.94 19.29
N VAL A 117 -9.87 20.23 17.99
CA VAL A 117 -10.80 19.56 17.04
C VAL A 117 -10.30 18.19 16.60
N LEU A 118 -8.98 17.96 16.60
CA LEU A 118 -8.38 16.68 16.27
C LEU A 118 -8.45 15.67 17.43
N SER A 119 -8.43 16.15 18.68
CA SER A 119 -8.50 15.29 19.87
C SER A 119 -9.93 14.95 20.34
N GLU A 120 -10.94 15.50 19.70
CA GLU A 120 -12.34 15.16 20.03
C GLU A 120 -12.62 13.67 19.80
N PRO A 121 -13.08 12.94 20.82
CA PRO A 121 -13.34 11.53 20.70
C PRO A 121 -14.48 11.25 19.72
N ALA A 122 -14.38 10.18 18.98
CA ALA A 122 -15.46 9.69 18.15
C ALA A 122 -16.65 9.25 19.03
N TYR A 123 -17.86 9.36 18.50
CA TYR A 123 -19.05 8.83 19.17
C TYR A 123 -18.94 7.30 19.35
N SER A 124 -19.50 6.78 20.43
CA SER A 124 -19.50 5.31 20.69
C SER A 124 -20.21 4.48 19.63
N SER A 125 -21.01 5.10 18.77
CA SER A 125 -21.69 4.49 17.63
C SER A 125 -20.86 4.46 16.35
N VAL A 126 -19.64 5.03 16.35
CA VAL A 126 -18.77 5.03 15.17
C VAL A 126 -18.23 3.63 14.91
N ILE A 127 -18.19 3.28 13.63
CA ILE A 127 -17.63 2.01 13.17
C ILE A 127 -16.13 2.00 13.48
N HIS A 128 -15.65 0.88 14.01
CA HIS A 128 -14.21 0.67 14.17
C HIS A 128 -13.57 0.37 12.82
N HIS A 129 -12.61 1.19 12.43
CA HIS A 129 -11.81 0.98 11.24
C HIS A 129 -10.49 0.31 11.61
N VAL A 130 -10.15 -0.75 10.88
CA VAL A 130 -8.83 -1.39 10.97
C VAL A 130 -8.10 -1.13 9.66
N ALA A 131 -6.98 -0.43 9.73
CA ALA A 131 -6.12 -0.16 8.59
C ALA A 131 -4.96 -1.16 8.57
N VAL A 132 -4.77 -1.83 7.44
CA VAL A 132 -3.64 -2.76 7.22
C VAL A 132 -2.91 -2.31 5.97
N GLY A 133 -1.60 -2.09 6.07
CA GLY A 133 -0.76 -1.79 4.92
C GLY A 133 -0.73 -2.96 3.95
N HIS A 134 -0.73 -2.66 2.65
CA HIS A 134 -0.54 -3.64 1.58
C HIS A 134 0.07 -2.96 0.36
N ALA A 135 0.93 -3.67 -0.36
CA ALA A 135 1.39 -3.26 -1.67
C ALA A 135 1.22 -4.46 -2.62
N HIS A 136 0.27 -4.35 -3.55
CA HIS A 136 0.16 -5.30 -4.64
C HIS A 136 1.39 -5.17 -5.55
N ILE A 137 2.08 -6.29 -5.80
CA ILE A 137 3.23 -6.35 -6.69
C ILE A 137 3.00 -7.46 -7.70
N ASP A 138 2.81 -7.07 -8.96
CA ASP A 138 2.78 -8.03 -10.05
C ASP A 138 4.11 -8.78 -10.14
N SER A 139 4.04 -10.11 -10.21
CA SER A 139 5.23 -10.95 -10.40
C SER A 139 5.91 -10.71 -11.75
N ALA A 140 5.18 -10.21 -12.72
CA ALA A 140 5.63 -9.53 -13.95
C ALA A 140 4.47 -8.71 -14.49
N TRP A 141 4.74 -7.58 -15.13
CA TRP A 141 3.73 -6.75 -15.80
C TRP A 141 4.35 -6.04 -17.01
N LEU A 142 4.41 -4.72 -17.00
CA LEU A 142 5.18 -3.92 -17.97
C LEU A 142 6.69 -3.95 -17.67
N TRP A 143 7.09 -4.79 -16.76
CA TRP A 143 8.48 -5.07 -16.39
C TRP A 143 8.74 -6.57 -16.31
N PRO A 144 9.98 -7.00 -16.52
CA PRO A 144 10.35 -8.40 -16.42
C PRO A 144 10.43 -8.88 -14.96
N VAL A 145 10.33 -10.21 -14.76
CA VAL A 145 10.41 -10.85 -13.44
C VAL A 145 11.63 -10.39 -12.62
N ARG A 146 12.79 -10.18 -13.24
CA ARG A 146 13.99 -9.69 -12.53
C ARG A 146 13.78 -8.35 -11.81
N GLU A 147 12.89 -7.50 -12.31
CA GLU A 147 12.57 -6.24 -11.64
C GLU A 147 11.64 -6.46 -10.45
N THR A 148 10.80 -7.47 -10.50
CA THR A 148 9.95 -7.85 -9.36
C THR A 148 10.78 -8.27 -8.16
N HIS A 149 11.88 -9.00 -8.35
CA HIS A 149 12.81 -9.36 -7.27
C HIS A 149 13.30 -8.10 -6.53
N ARG A 150 13.69 -7.06 -7.27
CA ARG A 150 14.11 -5.78 -6.70
C ARG A 150 12.97 -5.02 -6.01
N LYS A 151 11.78 -5.01 -6.62
CA LYS A 151 10.59 -4.37 -6.04
C LYS A 151 10.22 -5.00 -4.69
N VAL A 152 10.20 -6.32 -4.63
CA VAL A 152 9.91 -7.05 -3.39
C VAL A 152 10.92 -6.70 -2.30
N ALA A 153 12.22 -6.73 -2.60
CA ALA A 153 13.25 -6.40 -1.63
C ALA A 153 13.12 -4.94 -1.12
N ARG A 154 12.90 -3.97 -2.02
CA ARG A 154 12.68 -2.56 -1.64
C ARG A 154 11.44 -2.40 -0.77
N THR A 155 10.33 -3.02 -1.17
CA THR A 155 9.06 -2.95 -0.43
C THR A 155 9.22 -3.51 0.98
N VAL A 156 9.77 -4.72 1.11
CA VAL A 156 9.96 -5.34 2.43
C VAL A 156 10.92 -4.53 3.30
N SER A 157 12.00 -3.99 2.72
CA SER A 157 12.94 -3.13 3.44
C SER A 157 12.24 -1.88 4.00
N ASN A 158 11.43 -1.21 3.19
CA ASN A 158 10.67 -0.03 3.62
C ASN A 158 9.62 -0.37 4.68
N VAL A 159 8.89 -1.47 4.49
CA VAL A 159 7.88 -1.95 5.46
C VAL A 159 8.51 -2.23 6.81
N LEU A 160 9.67 -2.89 6.82
CA LEU A 160 10.38 -3.18 8.08
C LEU A 160 10.89 -1.91 8.76
N ALA A 161 11.34 -0.91 7.99
CA ALA A 161 11.72 0.40 8.53
C ALA A 161 10.51 1.11 9.17
N LEU A 162 9.37 1.12 8.48
CA LEU A 162 8.12 1.66 9.05
C LEU A 162 7.67 0.92 10.31
N MET A 163 7.84 -0.40 10.37
CA MET A 163 7.56 -1.18 11.58
C MET A 163 8.54 -0.88 12.72
N ASP A 164 9.76 -0.47 12.42
CA ASP A 164 10.73 -0.05 13.44
C ASP A 164 10.37 1.32 14.01
N GLU A 165 9.76 2.19 13.21
CA GLU A 165 9.33 3.55 13.59
C GLU A 165 7.96 3.55 14.29
N ASP A 166 7.00 2.78 13.79
CA ASP A 166 5.62 2.70 14.28
C ASP A 166 5.30 1.29 14.80
N PRO A 167 5.15 1.10 16.12
CA PRO A 167 4.83 -0.20 16.72
C PRO A 167 3.44 -0.73 16.35
N ASP A 168 2.51 0.13 15.97
CA ASP A 168 1.14 -0.26 15.62
C ASP A 168 0.97 -0.58 14.12
N PHE A 169 1.97 -0.24 13.31
CA PHE A 169 1.94 -0.50 11.88
C PHE A 169 1.93 -2.00 11.57
N THR A 170 0.92 -2.44 10.81
CA THR A 170 0.77 -3.81 10.31
C THR A 170 0.75 -3.83 8.79
N TYR A 171 1.24 -4.92 8.20
CA TYR A 171 1.34 -5.05 6.76
C TYR A 171 1.01 -6.47 6.30
N ALA A 172 0.15 -6.58 5.28
CA ALA A 172 -0.21 -7.84 4.66
C ALA A 172 0.53 -8.04 3.33
N MET A 173 1.06 -9.23 3.09
CA MET A 173 1.73 -9.60 1.84
C MET A 173 1.30 -10.98 1.39
N SER A 174 1.00 -11.10 0.10
CA SER A 174 0.62 -12.34 -0.59
C SER A 174 1.78 -12.94 -1.38
N SER A 175 1.52 -14.01 -2.13
CA SER A 175 2.40 -14.62 -3.13
C SER A 175 3.67 -15.28 -2.57
N ALA A 176 3.60 -16.59 -2.32
CA ALA A 176 4.71 -17.41 -1.82
C ALA A 176 6.00 -17.23 -2.64
N GLN A 177 5.90 -17.08 -3.95
CA GLN A 177 7.04 -16.86 -4.84
C GLN A 177 7.85 -15.61 -4.47
N GLN A 178 7.18 -14.54 -4.04
CA GLN A 178 7.88 -13.30 -3.67
C GLN A 178 8.67 -13.49 -2.37
N TYR A 179 8.13 -14.23 -1.42
CA TYR A 179 8.86 -14.62 -0.21
C TYR A 179 10.05 -15.53 -0.54
N ALA A 180 9.88 -16.48 -1.48
CA ALA A 180 10.95 -17.39 -1.88
C ALA A 180 12.12 -16.64 -2.54
N TRP A 181 11.86 -15.63 -3.36
CA TRP A 181 12.91 -14.78 -3.91
C TRP A 181 13.64 -14.02 -2.81
N LEU A 182 12.90 -13.46 -1.85
CA LEU A 182 13.49 -12.73 -0.74
C LEU A 182 14.36 -13.65 0.14
N GLU A 183 13.87 -14.85 0.46
CA GLU A 183 14.62 -15.86 1.23
C GLU A 183 15.95 -16.24 0.54
N GLN A 184 15.90 -16.42 -0.77
CA GLN A 184 17.04 -16.85 -1.54
C GLN A 184 18.09 -15.74 -1.76
N GLU A 185 17.64 -14.52 -2.05
CA GLU A 185 18.51 -13.43 -2.49
C GLU A 185 18.87 -12.45 -1.38
N HIS A 186 18.03 -12.34 -0.35
CA HIS A 186 18.18 -11.39 0.77
C HIS A 186 17.88 -12.07 2.13
N PRO A 187 18.67 -13.09 2.52
CA PRO A 187 18.39 -13.91 3.71
C PRO A 187 18.34 -13.09 5.01
N ASP A 188 19.14 -12.03 5.15
CA ASP A 188 19.12 -11.17 6.34
C ASP A 188 17.81 -10.37 6.43
N LEU A 189 17.32 -9.87 5.30
CA LEU A 189 16.05 -9.17 5.23
C LEU A 189 14.88 -10.11 5.52
N PHE A 190 14.95 -11.33 4.96
CA PHE A 190 13.98 -12.38 5.22
C PHE A 190 13.93 -12.78 6.71
N ALA A 191 15.07 -12.91 7.37
CA ALA A 191 15.13 -13.21 8.80
C ALA A 191 14.48 -12.12 9.67
N ARG A 192 14.71 -10.84 9.35
CA ARG A 192 14.02 -9.71 10.01
C ARG A 192 12.51 -9.75 9.78
N MET A 193 12.07 -10.04 8.56
CA MET A 193 10.66 -10.19 8.22
C MET A 193 10.02 -11.34 9.02
N LEU A 194 10.68 -12.51 9.12
CA LEU A 194 10.19 -13.63 9.94
C LEU A 194 9.96 -13.26 11.40
N GLN A 195 10.79 -12.38 11.95
CA GLN A 195 10.57 -11.87 13.30
C GLN A 195 9.26 -11.07 13.38
N ARG A 196 9.00 -10.16 12.41
CA ARG A 196 7.75 -9.39 12.35
C ARG A 196 6.52 -10.28 12.10
N ILE A 197 6.68 -11.39 11.37
CA ILE A 197 5.62 -12.41 11.22
C ILE A 197 5.29 -13.04 12.58
N LYS A 198 6.30 -13.41 13.37
CA LYS A 198 6.11 -13.97 14.72
C LYS A 198 5.45 -12.99 15.69
N GLU A 199 5.71 -11.70 15.52
CA GLU A 199 5.08 -10.62 16.28
C GLU A 199 3.62 -10.35 15.83
N GLY A 200 3.17 -10.95 14.72
CA GLY A 200 1.84 -10.74 14.16
C GLY A 200 1.67 -9.41 13.42
N ARG A 201 2.75 -8.71 13.14
CA ARG A 201 2.73 -7.40 12.48
C ARG A 201 2.93 -7.49 10.97
N PHE A 202 3.76 -8.40 10.49
CA PHE A 202 3.86 -8.75 9.09
C PHE A 202 3.00 -9.98 8.85
N ILE A 203 1.94 -9.85 8.04
CA ILE A 203 0.85 -10.83 7.94
C ILE A 203 0.89 -11.49 6.56
N PRO A 204 1.41 -12.72 6.46
CA PRO A 204 1.31 -13.49 5.22
C PRO A 204 -0.14 -13.86 4.93
N VAL A 205 -0.62 -13.52 3.72
CA VAL A 205 -2.00 -13.75 3.29
C VAL A 205 -2.07 -14.46 1.93
N GLY A 206 -3.23 -14.97 1.56
CA GLY A 206 -3.54 -15.44 0.21
C GLY A 206 -3.23 -16.91 -0.05
N GLY A 207 -2.18 -17.46 0.53
CA GLY A 207 -1.86 -18.88 0.44
C GLY A 207 -1.58 -19.45 -0.95
N MET A 208 -1.50 -18.63 -1.99
CA MET A 208 -1.15 -19.05 -3.36
C MET A 208 0.33 -18.86 -3.64
N TRP A 209 0.83 -19.59 -4.65
CA TRP A 209 2.21 -19.42 -5.11
C TRP A 209 2.43 -18.03 -5.71
N VAL A 210 1.53 -17.61 -6.61
CA VAL A 210 1.43 -16.22 -7.10
C VAL A 210 -0.04 -15.80 -7.11
N GLU A 211 -0.32 -14.50 -7.14
CA GLU A 211 -1.62 -13.97 -7.53
C GLU A 211 -1.79 -14.20 -9.04
N SER A 212 -2.36 -15.34 -9.44
CA SER A 212 -2.43 -15.75 -10.83
C SER A 212 -3.66 -15.19 -11.54
N ASP A 213 -3.65 -15.24 -12.88
CA ASP A 213 -4.88 -15.23 -13.65
C ASP A 213 -5.78 -16.38 -13.19
N ASN A 214 -7.08 -16.14 -13.14
CA ASN A 214 -8.07 -17.10 -12.64
C ASN A 214 -9.13 -17.49 -13.71
N MET A 215 -8.93 -17.06 -14.94
CA MET A 215 -9.81 -17.39 -16.08
C MET A 215 -9.17 -18.39 -17.04
N LEU A 216 -7.91 -18.15 -17.43
CA LEU A 216 -7.22 -18.97 -18.42
C LEU A 216 -6.62 -20.27 -17.85
N PRO A 217 -6.08 -20.30 -16.61
CA PRO A 217 -5.53 -21.53 -16.05
C PRO A 217 -6.59 -22.59 -15.83
N THR A 218 -6.17 -23.86 -15.98
CA THR A 218 -7.04 -24.99 -15.66
C THR A 218 -7.30 -25.08 -14.14
N GLY A 219 -8.37 -25.75 -13.74
CA GLY A 219 -8.65 -25.98 -12.32
C GLY A 219 -7.51 -26.69 -11.60
N GLU A 220 -6.81 -27.63 -12.27
CA GLU A 220 -5.63 -28.30 -11.72
C GLU A 220 -4.48 -27.30 -11.44
N SER A 221 -4.26 -26.36 -12.36
CA SER A 221 -3.25 -25.31 -12.16
C SER A 221 -3.58 -24.42 -10.97
N LEU A 222 -4.85 -24.05 -10.80
CA LEU A 222 -5.33 -23.25 -9.66
C LEU A 222 -5.17 -24.02 -8.34
N ILE A 223 -5.47 -25.31 -8.31
CA ILE A 223 -5.26 -26.16 -7.13
C ILE A 223 -3.76 -26.23 -6.79
N ARG A 224 -2.88 -26.34 -7.78
CA ARG A 224 -1.42 -26.35 -7.56
C ARG A 224 -0.91 -25.02 -7.04
N GLN A 225 -1.42 -23.90 -7.50
CA GLN A 225 -1.10 -22.58 -6.93
C GLN A 225 -1.31 -22.56 -5.42
N ILE A 226 -2.45 -23.06 -4.97
CA ILE A 226 -2.79 -23.14 -3.55
C ILE A 226 -1.92 -24.19 -2.84
N THR A 227 -1.78 -25.38 -3.41
CA THR A 227 -1.03 -26.48 -2.78
C THR A 227 0.44 -26.11 -2.53
N PHE A 228 1.12 -25.54 -3.54
CA PHE A 228 2.50 -25.12 -3.40
C PHE A 228 2.65 -23.88 -2.52
N GLY A 229 1.75 -22.92 -2.66
CA GLY A 229 1.74 -21.72 -1.83
C GLY A 229 1.56 -22.07 -0.36
N MET A 230 0.49 -22.80 0.01
CA MET A 230 0.22 -23.20 1.40
C MET A 230 1.33 -24.04 2.00
N ARG A 231 1.99 -24.90 1.20
CA ARG A 231 3.15 -25.65 1.65
C ARG A 231 4.29 -24.70 2.04
N TYR A 232 4.64 -23.75 1.18
CA TYR A 232 5.68 -22.79 1.44
C TYR A 232 5.37 -21.92 2.68
N PHE A 233 4.16 -21.41 2.79
CA PHE A 233 3.73 -20.61 3.96
C PHE A 233 3.89 -21.42 5.27
N ARG A 234 3.54 -22.69 5.25
CA ARG A 234 3.66 -23.56 6.42
C ARG A 234 5.11 -23.88 6.75
N GLU A 235 5.90 -24.30 5.75
CA GLU A 235 7.27 -24.81 5.96
C GLU A 235 8.28 -23.69 6.22
N HIS A 236 8.14 -22.53 5.56
CA HIS A 236 9.12 -21.44 5.63
C HIS A 236 8.68 -20.26 6.49
N LEU A 237 7.39 -19.98 6.57
CA LEU A 237 6.89 -18.85 7.36
C LEU A 237 6.22 -19.28 8.66
N GLY A 238 5.89 -20.56 8.82
CA GLY A 238 5.23 -21.10 10.02
C GLY A 238 3.77 -20.65 10.17
N VAL A 239 3.11 -20.24 9.07
CA VAL A 239 1.73 -19.74 9.08
C VAL A 239 0.85 -20.51 8.09
N GLU A 240 -0.46 -20.50 8.36
CA GLU A 240 -1.46 -21.10 7.50
C GLU A 240 -2.57 -20.07 7.23
N PRO A 241 -2.49 -19.31 6.11
CA PRO A 241 -3.48 -18.30 5.77
C PRO A 241 -4.88 -18.88 5.65
N LYS A 242 -5.86 -18.20 6.24
CA LYS A 242 -7.28 -18.59 6.18
C LYS A 242 -8.05 -17.83 5.09
N GLY A 243 -7.45 -16.86 4.51
CA GLY A 243 -8.04 -16.03 3.49
C GLY A 243 -7.33 -16.12 2.16
N LEU A 244 -8.10 -16.24 1.11
CA LEU A 244 -7.61 -16.13 -0.26
C LEU A 244 -7.56 -14.65 -0.66
N TRP A 245 -6.41 -14.22 -1.18
CA TRP A 245 -6.13 -12.80 -1.42
C TRP A 245 -5.74 -12.56 -2.87
N LEU A 246 -6.64 -11.98 -3.66
CA LEU A 246 -6.46 -11.71 -5.09
C LEU A 246 -7.04 -10.32 -5.44
N PRO A 247 -6.40 -9.25 -5.00
CA PRO A 247 -6.95 -7.90 -5.17
C PRO A 247 -7.03 -7.46 -6.62
N ASP A 248 -6.14 -7.94 -7.48
CA ASP A 248 -5.97 -7.39 -8.83
C ASP A 248 -6.24 -8.36 -9.98
N SER A 249 -6.75 -9.58 -9.73
CA SER A 249 -7.16 -10.50 -10.79
C SER A 249 -8.43 -10.01 -11.50
N PHE A 250 -8.40 -9.96 -12.82
CA PHE A 250 -9.46 -9.33 -13.65
C PHE A 250 -10.68 -10.22 -13.91
N GLY A 251 -10.72 -11.42 -13.38
CA GLY A 251 -11.85 -12.34 -13.52
C GLY A 251 -11.61 -13.65 -12.78
N TYR A 252 -12.69 -14.38 -12.54
CA TYR A 252 -12.68 -15.64 -11.80
C TYR A 252 -13.59 -16.66 -12.46
N CYS A 253 -13.10 -17.89 -12.60
CA CYS A 253 -13.94 -18.98 -13.11
C CYS A 253 -15.02 -19.37 -12.09
N GLY A 254 -16.15 -19.88 -12.55
CA GLY A 254 -17.26 -20.29 -11.69
C GLY A 254 -16.94 -21.38 -10.68
N ALA A 255 -15.84 -22.14 -10.87
CA ALA A 255 -15.38 -23.16 -9.93
C ALA A 255 -14.55 -22.57 -8.77
N TRP A 256 -14.16 -21.29 -8.82
CA TRP A 256 -13.25 -20.68 -7.86
C TRP A 256 -13.72 -20.76 -6.40
N PRO A 257 -14.99 -20.45 -6.08
CA PRO A 257 -15.47 -20.58 -4.71
C PRO A 257 -15.37 -22.02 -4.14
N GLN A 258 -15.63 -23.01 -5.00
CA GLN A 258 -15.51 -24.42 -4.63
C GLN A 258 -14.05 -24.81 -4.36
N ILE A 259 -13.13 -24.39 -5.24
CA ILE A 259 -11.68 -24.64 -5.08
C ILE A 259 -11.19 -24.02 -3.78
N ALA A 260 -11.48 -22.75 -3.56
CA ALA A 260 -11.10 -22.04 -2.35
C ALA A 260 -11.64 -22.70 -1.07
N ARG A 261 -12.94 -23.05 -1.07
CA ARG A 261 -13.57 -23.67 0.09
C ARG A 261 -12.98 -25.05 0.39
N ARG A 262 -12.73 -25.86 -0.64
CA ARG A 262 -12.10 -27.18 -0.48
C ARG A 262 -10.64 -27.13 -0.05
N ALA A 263 -9.96 -26.04 -0.36
CA ALA A 263 -8.60 -25.78 0.10
C ALA A 263 -8.53 -25.28 1.57
N GLY A 264 -9.69 -25.08 2.22
CA GLY A 264 -9.77 -24.67 3.61
C GLY A 264 -9.81 -23.17 3.85
N PHE A 265 -9.96 -22.35 2.79
CA PHE A 265 -10.14 -20.93 2.96
C PHE A 265 -11.53 -20.59 3.51
N GLU A 266 -11.56 -19.64 4.43
CA GLU A 266 -12.75 -19.20 5.13
C GLU A 266 -13.35 -17.93 4.50
N TRP A 267 -12.50 -17.09 3.88
CA TRP A 267 -12.87 -15.85 3.22
C TRP A 267 -12.03 -15.60 1.97
N PHE A 268 -12.53 -14.73 1.12
CA PHE A 268 -11.91 -14.34 -0.14
C PHE A 268 -11.94 -12.82 -0.32
N LEU A 269 -10.80 -12.26 -0.70
CA LEU A 269 -10.64 -10.85 -0.93
C LEU A 269 -10.28 -10.59 -2.39
N THR A 270 -11.06 -9.72 -3.01
CA THR A 270 -10.82 -9.16 -4.34
C THR A 270 -11.49 -7.80 -4.48
N GLN A 271 -11.10 -7.01 -5.47
CA GLN A 271 -11.76 -5.73 -5.82
C GLN A 271 -12.21 -5.66 -7.29
N LYS A 272 -11.56 -6.38 -8.19
CA LYS A 272 -11.79 -6.26 -9.64
C LYS A 272 -13.15 -6.78 -10.11
N ILE A 273 -13.84 -7.57 -9.33
CA ILE A 273 -15.19 -8.04 -9.65
C ILE A 273 -16.15 -6.87 -9.84
N SER A 274 -16.00 -5.79 -9.07
CA SER A 274 -16.85 -4.60 -9.17
C SER A 274 -16.59 -3.73 -10.41
N TRP A 275 -15.53 -4.01 -11.16
CA TRP A 275 -15.14 -3.23 -12.34
C TRP A 275 -15.77 -3.77 -13.65
N ASN A 276 -16.54 -4.83 -13.57
CA ASN A 276 -17.13 -5.49 -14.73
C ASN A 276 -18.65 -5.44 -14.64
N ASP A 277 -19.28 -4.74 -15.57
CA ASP A 277 -20.73 -4.55 -15.63
C ASP A 277 -21.52 -5.85 -15.83
N THR A 278 -20.87 -6.88 -16.37
CA THR A 278 -21.52 -8.16 -16.68
C THR A 278 -21.29 -9.24 -15.61
N THR A 279 -20.29 -9.11 -14.77
CA THR A 279 -20.01 -10.08 -13.72
C THR A 279 -20.90 -9.81 -12.52
N LYS A 280 -21.83 -10.72 -12.26
CA LYS A 280 -22.63 -10.72 -11.03
C LYS A 280 -22.09 -11.79 -10.11
N PHE A 281 -21.51 -11.39 -8.98
CA PHE A 281 -21.14 -12.33 -7.95
C PHE A 281 -22.42 -12.89 -7.29
N PRO A 282 -22.57 -14.22 -7.20
CA PRO A 282 -23.85 -14.83 -6.78
C PRO A 282 -24.18 -14.64 -5.29
N HIS A 283 -23.29 -14.09 -4.51
CA HIS A 283 -23.46 -13.87 -3.08
C HIS A 283 -23.14 -12.42 -2.73
N HIS A 284 -23.92 -11.81 -1.84
CA HIS A 284 -23.56 -10.55 -1.20
C HIS A 284 -22.31 -10.79 -0.34
N SER A 285 -21.16 -10.69 -0.96
CA SER A 285 -19.92 -10.57 -0.20
C SER A 285 -19.83 -9.12 0.26
N CYS A 286 -19.66 -8.90 1.54
CA CYS A 286 -19.08 -7.66 2.00
C CYS A 286 -17.76 -7.47 1.29
N LEU A 287 -17.75 -6.67 0.23
CA LEU A 287 -16.54 -6.09 -0.30
C LEU A 287 -16.08 -5.08 0.75
N LEU A 288 -15.18 -5.49 1.59
CA LEU A 288 -14.60 -4.68 2.66
C LEU A 288 -13.81 -3.47 2.15
N TYR A 289 -13.89 -3.15 0.85
CA TYR A 289 -13.07 -2.13 0.23
C TYR A 289 -13.77 -0.84 -0.11
N THR A 290 -15.05 -0.89 -0.24
CA THR A 290 -15.83 0.31 -0.29
C THR A 290 -16.48 0.38 1.07
N SER A 291 -16.15 1.35 1.86
CA SER A 291 -17.09 1.82 2.86
C SER A 291 -18.45 1.82 2.18
N PRO A 292 -19.39 0.94 2.53
CA PRO A 292 -20.68 0.93 1.86
C PRO A 292 -21.29 2.30 2.11
N SER A 293 -21.36 3.11 1.07
CA SER A 293 -22.22 4.26 1.16
C SER A 293 -23.63 3.74 1.36
N PRO A 294 -24.52 4.46 2.04
CA PRO A 294 -25.92 4.07 2.17
C PRO A 294 -26.59 3.78 0.81
N ARG A 295 -26.03 4.30 -0.30
CA ARG A 295 -26.50 4.04 -1.66
C ARG A 295 -26.13 2.64 -2.15
N ASP A 296 -24.93 2.12 -1.79
CA ASP A 296 -24.51 0.78 -2.20
C ASP A 296 -25.35 -0.32 -1.54
N VAL A 297 -25.95 -0.05 -0.39
CA VAL A 297 -26.86 -0.96 0.31
C VAL A 297 -28.25 -0.99 -0.33
N GLU A 298 -28.70 0.08 -0.97
CA GLU A 298 -30.00 0.15 -1.65
C GLU A 298 -29.98 -0.54 -3.03
N GLU A 299 -28.85 -0.52 -3.75
CA GLU A 299 -28.71 -1.19 -5.04
C GLU A 299 -28.48 -2.71 -4.91
N SER A 300 -28.19 -3.19 -3.72
CA SER A 300 -27.96 -4.62 -3.44
C SER A 300 -29.19 -5.38 -2.93
N ARG A 301 -30.40 -4.76 -2.98
CA ARG A 301 -31.67 -5.41 -2.61
C ARG A 301 -32.46 -5.87 -3.84
#